data_e3d74f07abc46072f6bb9e81a8a59b25
#
_entry.id   e3d74f07abc46072f6bb9e81a8a59b25
#
_cell.length_a   1.000
_cell.length_b   1.000
_cell.length_c   1.000
_cell.angle_alpha   90.00
_cell.angle_beta   90.00
_cell.angle_gamma   90.00
#
_symmetry.space_group_name_H-M   'P 1'
#
loop_
_entity.id
_entity.type
_entity.pdbx_description
1 polymer ?
#
loop_
_entity_poly.entity_id
_entity_poly.type
_entity_poly.pdbx_seq_one_letter_code
_entity_poly.pdbx_strand_id
1 'polypeptide(L)'
;MEMDKSLTHINERGEMNIVDISDKVETKREALAEGYINLNKEILEKIKNEKIKKGDIFAAARFSAINGAKKTSELIPLCHNLSLNKITIDFEICESMKAIKIIAFCKSHSKTGVEMEALTSVSIGLLTLYDMLKALDPVSYTHLTLPTSHN
;
A
#
# COMPACT_ATOMS: atom_id res chain seq x y z
N MET A 1 24.73 23.32 10.43
CA MET A 1 24.79 21.95 11.00
C MET A 1 24.35 20.98 9.90
N GLU A 2 25.29 20.32 9.24
CA GLU A 2 24.97 19.29 8.26
C GLU A 2 24.30 18.13 9.00
N MET A 3 23.04 17.83 8.66
CA MET A 3 22.42 16.61 9.15
C MET A 3 23.18 15.42 8.56
N ASP A 4 23.67 14.57 9.44
CA ASP A 4 24.30 13.31 9.04
C ASP A 4 23.29 12.50 8.23
N LYS A 5 23.55 12.36 6.92
CA LYS A 5 22.70 11.64 5.97
C LYS A 5 23.01 10.14 5.95
N SER A 6 23.30 9.55 7.09
CA SER A 6 23.57 8.12 7.17
C SER A 6 22.27 7.31 7.02
N LEU A 7 22.40 6.09 6.47
CA LEU A 7 21.30 5.13 6.38
C LEU A 7 21.00 4.57 7.77
N THR A 8 19.84 4.88 8.32
CA THR A 8 19.48 4.48 9.69
C THR A 8 19.36 2.96 9.88
N HIS A 9 19.06 2.22 8.81
CA HIS A 9 18.96 0.75 8.85
C HIS A 9 20.30 0.04 8.64
N ILE A 10 21.38 0.79 8.50
CA ILE A 10 22.75 0.27 8.35
C ILE A 10 23.57 0.80 9.52
N ASN A 11 24.20 -0.09 10.28
CA ASN A 11 25.07 0.31 11.40
C ASN A 11 26.47 0.73 10.90
N GLU A 12 27.35 1.14 11.83
CA GLU A 12 28.71 1.58 11.52
C GLU A 12 29.56 0.51 10.83
N ARG A 13 29.21 -0.78 10.98
CA ARG A 13 29.89 -1.92 10.34
C ARG A 13 29.32 -2.26 8.96
N GLY A 14 28.33 -1.51 8.47
CA GLY A 14 27.67 -1.80 7.20
C GLY A 14 26.63 -2.93 7.29
N GLU A 15 26.24 -3.34 8.49
CA GLU A 15 25.27 -4.40 8.71
C GLU A 15 23.86 -3.82 8.89
N MET A 16 22.85 -4.56 8.40
CA MET A 16 21.45 -4.16 8.59
C MET A 16 21.05 -4.26 10.07
N ASN A 17 20.25 -3.32 10.52
CA ASN A 17 19.69 -3.33 11.87
C ASN A 17 18.35 -2.64 11.92
N ILE A 18 17.53 -3.04 12.89
CA ILE A 18 16.28 -2.35 13.23
C ILE A 18 16.63 -1.18 14.14
N VAL A 19 16.12 0.01 13.80
CA VAL A 19 16.36 1.22 14.60
C VAL A 19 15.75 1.07 15.98
N ASP A 20 16.50 1.43 17.04
CA ASP A 20 16.00 1.45 18.41
C ASP A 20 15.08 2.66 18.61
N ILE A 21 13.83 2.39 18.98
CA ILE A 21 12.81 3.39 19.27
C ILE A 21 12.34 3.35 20.72
N SER A 22 13.07 2.64 21.61
CA SER A 22 12.67 2.45 23.01
C SER A 22 12.47 3.75 23.77
N ASP A 23 13.24 4.81 23.46
CA ASP A 23 13.17 6.12 24.12
C ASP A 23 12.10 7.06 23.52
N LYS A 24 11.46 6.66 22.43
CA LYS A 24 10.39 7.46 21.84
C LYS A 24 9.08 7.30 22.61
N VAL A 25 8.31 8.38 22.67
CA VAL A 25 6.98 8.38 23.27
C VAL A 25 5.95 7.87 22.26
N GLU A 26 5.01 7.08 22.74
CA GLU A 26 3.87 6.67 21.95
C GLU A 26 2.96 7.87 21.66
N THR A 27 2.66 8.10 20.40
CA THR A 27 1.75 9.14 19.94
C THR A 27 0.79 8.60 18.90
N LYS A 28 -0.28 9.32 18.66
CA LYS A 28 -1.20 9.01 17.56
C LYS A 28 -0.46 9.14 16.23
N ARG A 29 -0.51 8.10 15.43
CA ARG A 29 0.10 8.04 14.11
C ARG A 29 -0.97 7.75 13.07
N GLU A 30 -0.94 8.48 11.98
CA GLU A 30 -1.84 8.29 10.85
C GLU A 30 -1.04 8.39 9.56
N ALA A 31 -1.40 7.60 8.57
CA ALA A 31 -0.83 7.68 7.23
C ALA A 31 -1.90 7.38 6.19
N LEU A 32 -1.87 8.12 5.11
CA LEU A 32 -2.68 7.91 3.93
C LEU A 32 -1.74 7.58 2.77
N ALA A 33 -1.98 6.46 2.11
CA ALA A 33 -1.25 6.08 0.90
C ALA A 33 -2.23 5.87 -0.24
N GLU A 34 -1.80 6.12 -1.45
CA GLU A 34 -2.59 5.88 -2.63
C GLU A 34 -1.73 5.34 -3.77
N GLY A 35 -2.36 4.62 -4.66
CA GLY A 35 -1.70 4.09 -5.84
C GLY A 35 -2.70 3.76 -6.93
N TYR A 36 -2.21 3.49 -8.12
CA TYR A 36 -3.03 3.33 -9.31
C TYR A 36 -2.62 2.07 -10.06
N ILE A 37 -3.62 1.39 -10.62
CA ILE A 37 -3.41 0.40 -11.67
C ILE A 37 -4.02 0.93 -12.95
N ASN A 38 -3.21 1.09 -13.99
CA ASN A 38 -3.67 1.54 -15.28
C ASN A 38 -4.21 0.36 -16.07
N LEU A 39 -5.37 0.54 -16.66
CA LEU A 39 -6.08 -0.50 -17.43
C LEU A 39 -6.28 -0.02 -18.85
N ASN A 40 -6.46 -0.96 -19.78
CA ASN A 40 -6.92 -0.56 -21.10
C ASN A 40 -8.40 -0.15 -21.04
N LYS A 41 -8.82 0.59 -22.05
CA LYS A 41 -10.17 1.13 -22.14
C LYS A 41 -11.23 0.01 -22.12
N GLU A 42 -10.96 -1.11 -22.77
CA GLU A 42 -11.89 -2.23 -22.86
C GLU A 42 -12.16 -2.86 -21.48
N ILE A 43 -11.12 -3.11 -20.69
CA ILE A 43 -11.27 -3.66 -19.35
C ILE A 43 -12.00 -2.68 -18.45
N LEU A 44 -11.64 -1.39 -18.51
CA LEU A 44 -12.29 -0.37 -17.69
C LEU A 44 -13.78 -0.27 -18.00
N GLU A 45 -14.17 -0.31 -19.30
CA GLU A 45 -15.57 -0.30 -19.72
C GLU A 45 -16.31 -1.56 -19.21
N LYS A 46 -15.68 -2.72 -19.23
CA LYS A 46 -16.27 -3.96 -18.70
C LYS A 46 -16.52 -3.87 -17.21
N ILE A 47 -15.62 -3.25 -16.46
CA ILE A 47 -15.80 -3.02 -15.03
C ILE A 47 -16.95 -2.05 -14.77
N LYS A 48 -17.00 -0.94 -15.50
CA LYS A 48 -18.05 0.08 -15.37
C LYS A 48 -19.43 -0.47 -15.75
N ASN A 49 -19.50 -1.31 -16.75
CA ASN A 49 -20.76 -1.90 -17.25
C ASN A 49 -21.15 -3.20 -16.53
N GLU A 50 -20.47 -3.52 -15.45
CA GLU A 50 -20.71 -4.71 -14.58
C GLU A 50 -20.58 -6.06 -15.32
N LYS A 51 -19.96 -6.08 -16.51
CA LYS A 51 -19.59 -7.33 -17.20
C LYS A 51 -18.50 -8.08 -16.46
N ILE A 52 -17.72 -7.36 -15.67
CA ILE A 52 -16.81 -7.89 -14.65
C ILE A 52 -17.42 -7.49 -13.31
N LYS A 53 -17.56 -8.45 -12.42
CA LYS A 53 -18.14 -8.21 -11.09
C LYS A 53 -17.16 -7.39 -10.24
N LYS A 54 -17.23 -6.07 -10.36
CA LYS A 54 -16.32 -5.17 -9.62
C LYS A 54 -16.40 -5.36 -8.10
N GLY A 55 -17.56 -5.76 -7.58
CA GLY A 55 -17.74 -6.07 -6.17
C GLY A 55 -16.80 -7.17 -5.71
N ASP A 56 -16.63 -8.22 -6.50
CA ASP A 56 -15.76 -9.35 -6.16
C ASP A 56 -14.27 -8.97 -6.23
N ILE A 57 -13.85 -8.26 -7.29
CA ILE A 57 -12.44 -7.84 -7.42
C ILE A 57 -12.06 -6.80 -6.36
N PHE A 58 -12.94 -5.86 -6.05
CA PHE A 58 -12.69 -4.86 -5.01
C PHE A 58 -12.71 -5.50 -3.62
N ALA A 59 -13.59 -6.45 -3.35
CA ALA A 59 -13.61 -7.19 -2.09
C ALA A 59 -12.31 -7.98 -1.88
N ALA A 60 -11.84 -8.68 -2.91
CA ALA A 60 -10.59 -9.43 -2.86
C ALA A 60 -9.38 -8.49 -2.63
N ALA A 61 -9.32 -7.38 -3.36
CA ALA A 61 -8.25 -6.40 -3.21
C ALA A 61 -8.28 -5.73 -1.83
N ARG A 62 -9.47 -5.42 -1.31
CA ARG A 62 -9.62 -4.87 0.05
C ARG A 62 -9.11 -5.83 1.10
N PHE A 63 -9.51 -7.09 1.01
CA PHE A 63 -9.08 -8.12 1.93
C PHE A 63 -7.55 -8.27 1.93
N SER A 64 -6.95 -8.37 0.75
CA SER A 64 -5.49 -8.49 0.62
C SER A 64 -4.76 -7.24 1.10
N ALA A 65 -5.30 -6.05 0.84
CA ALA A 65 -4.73 -4.78 1.29
C ALA A 65 -4.73 -4.69 2.83
N ILE A 66 -5.81 -5.11 3.47
CA ILE A 66 -5.89 -5.16 4.94
C ILE A 66 -4.86 -6.15 5.49
N ASN A 67 -4.76 -7.34 4.89
CA ASN A 67 -3.75 -8.31 5.27
C ASN A 67 -2.33 -7.77 5.09
N GLY A 68 -2.08 -7.06 4.00
CA GLY A 68 -0.78 -6.42 3.74
C GLY A 68 -0.40 -5.43 4.83
N ALA A 69 -1.33 -4.58 5.24
CA ALA A 69 -1.10 -3.64 6.34
C ALA A 69 -0.73 -4.38 7.63
N LYS A 70 -1.46 -5.43 7.97
CA LYS A 70 -1.24 -6.21 9.19
C LYS A 70 0.07 -7.01 9.18
N LYS A 71 0.57 -7.38 8.02
CA LYS A 71 1.77 -8.20 7.85
C LYS A 71 2.99 -7.40 7.41
N THR A 72 2.94 -6.08 7.48
CA THR A 72 4.01 -5.22 6.99
C THR A 72 5.37 -5.56 7.58
N SER A 73 5.46 -5.76 8.88
CA SER A 73 6.74 -6.11 9.54
C SER A 73 7.27 -7.50 9.16
N GLU A 74 6.41 -8.40 8.73
CA GLU A 74 6.81 -9.71 8.22
C GLU A 74 7.32 -9.64 6.78
N LEU A 75 6.80 -8.69 5.99
CA LEU A 75 7.17 -8.49 4.58
C LEU A 75 8.36 -7.57 4.41
N ILE A 76 8.49 -6.57 5.27
CA ILE A 76 9.56 -5.57 5.26
C ILE A 76 10.38 -5.77 6.53
N PRO A 77 11.50 -6.49 6.47
CA PRO A 77 12.13 -7.07 7.66
C PRO A 77 12.67 -6.07 8.67
N LEU A 78 13.08 -4.88 8.24
CA LEU A 78 13.59 -3.84 9.14
C LEU A 78 12.52 -2.87 9.64
N CYS A 79 11.27 -3.14 9.32
CA CYS A 79 10.13 -2.37 9.80
C CYS A 79 9.71 -2.84 11.20
N HIS A 80 9.40 -1.89 12.09
CA HIS A 80 8.94 -2.22 13.44
C HIS A 80 7.56 -2.87 13.40
N ASN A 81 7.34 -3.84 14.28
CA ASN A 81 6.03 -4.46 14.43
C ASN A 81 5.11 -3.53 15.24
N LEU A 82 4.01 -3.11 14.60
CA LEU A 82 3.06 -2.17 15.18
C LEU A 82 1.67 -2.79 15.24
N SER A 83 0.90 -2.39 16.25
CA SER A 83 -0.53 -2.67 16.33
C SER A 83 -1.31 -1.56 15.64
N LEU A 84 -2.16 -1.92 14.68
CA LEU A 84 -3.00 -0.97 13.97
C LEU A 84 -4.37 -0.85 14.66
N ASN A 85 -4.80 0.38 14.90
CA ASN A 85 -6.11 0.68 15.48
C ASN A 85 -7.19 0.81 14.41
N LYS A 86 -6.82 1.23 13.21
CA LYS A 86 -7.75 1.39 12.09
C LYS A 86 -7.03 1.19 10.76
N ILE A 87 -7.71 0.49 9.87
CA ILE A 87 -7.31 0.34 8.46
C ILE A 87 -8.56 0.54 7.63
N THR A 88 -8.53 1.49 6.70
CA THR A 88 -9.60 1.65 5.69
C THR A 88 -9.01 1.61 4.30
N ILE A 89 -9.71 0.92 3.41
CA ILE A 89 -9.32 0.77 2.01
C ILE A 89 -10.48 1.24 1.14
N ASP A 90 -10.22 2.24 0.32
CA ASP A 90 -11.19 2.78 -0.62
C ASP A 90 -10.70 2.65 -2.06
N PHE A 91 -11.64 2.58 -2.99
CA PHE A 91 -11.36 2.45 -4.42
C PHE A 91 -12.08 3.55 -5.18
N GLU A 92 -11.41 4.07 -6.20
CA GLU A 92 -12.00 5.02 -7.14
C GLU A 92 -11.67 4.60 -8.57
N ILE A 93 -12.64 4.72 -9.48
CA ILE A 93 -12.40 4.58 -10.91
C ILE A 93 -12.07 5.96 -11.47
N CYS A 94 -10.84 6.12 -11.96
CA CYS A 94 -10.35 7.36 -12.55
C CYS A 94 -10.38 7.26 -14.07
N GLU A 95 -11.45 7.76 -14.69
CA GLU A 95 -11.66 7.64 -16.14
C GLU A 95 -10.60 8.37 -16.96
N SER A 96 -10.20 9.58 -16.53
CA SER A 96 -9.20 10.38 -17.22
C SER A 96 -7.84 9.70 -17.30
N MET A 97 -7.50 8.91 -16.31
CA MET A 97 -6.24 8.14 -16.23
C MET A 97 -6.39 6.71 -16.73
N LYS A 98 -7.59 6.26 -17.02
CA LYS A 98 -7.92 4.85 -17.30
C LYS A 98 -7.35 3.94 -16.21
N ALA A 99 -7.67 4.25 -14.97
CA ALA A 99 -7.07 3.60 -13.82
C ALA A 99 -8.08 3.32 -12.72
N ILE A 100 -7.75 2.32 -11.89
CA ILE A 100 -8.36 2.15 -10.58
C ILE A 100 -7.37 2.68 -9.56
N LYS A 101 -7.84 3.55 -8.68
CA LYS A 101 -7.07 4.10 -7.56
C LYS A 101 -7.43 3.35 -6.29
N ILE A 102 -6.43 2.95 -5.53
CA ILE A 102 -6.59 2.44 -4.17
C ILE A 102 -6.09 3.49 -3.20
N ILE A 103 -6.84 3.70 -2.14
CA ILE A 103 -6.50 4.61 -1.05
C ILE A 103 -6.53 3.81 0.24
N ALA A 104 -5.42 3.79 0.96
CA ALA A 104 -5.32 3.13 2.26
C ALA A 104 -5.05 4.15 3.36
N PHE A 105 -5.84 4.10 4.40
CA PHE A 105 -5.64 4.87 5.62
C PHE A 105 -5.32 3.91 6.76
N CYS A 106 -4.23 4.18 7.47
CA CYS A 106 -3.82 3.44 8.65
C CYS A 106 -3.65 4.36 9.84
N LYS A 107 -4.05 3.87 11.01
CA LYS A 107 -3.93 4.58 12.28
C LYS A 107 -3.38 3.65 13.35
N SER A 108 -2.46 4.17 14.15
CA SER A 108 -1.87 3.48 15.27
C SER A 108 -1.55 4.46 16.39
N HIS A 109 -1.47 3.96 17.62
CA HIS A 109 -0.88 4.67 18.74
C HIS A 109 0.44 3.97 19.05
N SER A 110 1.54 4.56 18.60
CA SER A 110 2.84 3.89 18.56
C SER A 110 4.01 4.87 18.61
N LYS A 111 5.21 4.32 18.67
CA LYS A 111 6.46 5.09 18.77
C LYS A 111 7.03 5.51 17.42
N THR A 112 6.47 5.02 16.32
CA THR A 112 6.91 5.35 14.97
C THR A 112 5.70 5.49 14.03
N GLY A 113 5.93 6.03 12.84
CA GLY A 113 4.87 6.22 11.85
C GLY A 113 4.33 4.92 11.27
N VAL A 114 3.21 5.02 10.58
CA VAL A 114 2.49 3.90 9.95
C VAL A 114 2.46 4.02 8.42
N GLU A 115 3.36 4.80 7.86
CA GLU A 115 3.48 4.98 6.42
C GLU A 115 3.79 3.66 5.70
N MET A 116 4.62 2.81 6.28
CA MET A 116 4.97 1.52 5.67
C MET A 116 3.75 0.59 5.60
N GLU A 117 2.92 0.59 6.63
CA GLU A 117 1.67 -0.17 6.66
C GLU A 117 0.71 0.31 5.56
N ALA A 118 0.56 1.62 5.41
CA ALA A 118 -0.29 2.20 4.37
C ALA A 118 0.25 1.91 2.96
N LEU A 119 1.55 2.07 2.74
CA LEU A 119 2.21 1.80 1.45
C LEU A 119 2.15 0.32 1.08
N THR A 120 2.43 -0.57 2.02
CA THR A 120 2.36 -2.02 1.81
C THR A 120 0.92 -2.44 1.49
N SER A 121 -0.05 -1.88 2.21
CA SER A 121 -1.47 -2.12 1.97
C SER A 121 -1.87 -1.83 0.53
N VAL A 122 -1.54 -0.63 0.04
CA VAL A 122 -1.84 -0.22 -1.34
C VAL A 122 -1.11 -1.11 -2.34
N SER A 123 0.16 -1.43 -2.10
CA SER A 123 0.96 -2.26 -3.00
C SER A 123 0.37 -3.65 -3.16
N ILE A 124 -0.01 -4.30 -2.06
CA ILE A 124 -0.62 -5.63 -2.08
C ILE A 124 -2.01 -5.60 -2.73
N GLY A 125 -2.79 -4.56 -2.45
CA GLY A 125 -4.10 -4.38 -3.08
C GLY A 125 -4.01 -4.20 -4.59
N LEU A 126 -3.07 -3.39 -5.07
CA LEU A 126 -2.81 -3.20 -6.50
C LEU A 126 -2.33 -4.50 -7.17
N LEU A 127 -1.45 -5.23 -6.51
CA LEU A 127 -0.95 -6.50 -7.01
C LEU A 127 -2.06 -7.54 -7.13
N THR A 128 -3.00 -7.54 -6.20
CA THR A 128 -4.19 -8.40 -6.24
C THR A 128 -5.11 -8.03 -7.41
N LEU A 129 -5.35 -6.74 -7.63
CA LEU A 129 -6.11 -6.28 -8.81
C LEU A 129 -5.43 -6.72 -10.10
N TYR A 130 -4.12 -6.56 -10.19
CA TYR A 130 -3.35 -7.03 -11.34
C TYR A 130 -3.52 -8.52 -11.56
N ASP A 131 -3.37 -9.32 -10.53
CA ASP A 131 -3.50 -10.78 -10.61
C ASP A 131 -4.88 -11.21 -11.11
N MET A 132 -5.93 -10.55 -10.62
CA MET A 132 -7.31 -10.87 -11.00
C MET A 132 -7.66 -10.40 -12.41
N LEU A 133 -7.07 -9.29 -12.88
CA LEU A 133 -7.41 -8.69 -14.17
C LEU A 133 -6.52 -9.13 -15.32
N LYS A 134 -5.32 -9.64 -15.05
CA LYS A 134 -4.35 -10.03 -16.08
C LYS A 134 -4.87 -11.09 -17.04
N ALA A 135 -5.76 -11.97 -16.57
CA ALA A 135 -6.33 -13.04 -17.39
C ALA A 135 -7.29 -12.51 -18.49
N LEU A 136 -7.82 -11.30 -18.33
CA LEU A 136 -8.78 -10.71 -19.26
C LEU A 136 -8.11 -10.11 -20.50
N ASP A 137 -6.85 -9.73 -20.37
CA ASP A 137 -6.07 -9.20 -21.47
C ASP A 137 -4.58 -9.53 -21.25
N PRO A 138 -4.14 -10.71 -21.67
CA PRO A 138 -2.75 -11.14 -21.49
C PRO A 138 -1.75 -10.34 -22.35
N VAL A 139 -2.24 -9.55 -23.31
CA VAL A 139 -1.42 -8.72 -24.21
C VAL A 139 -1.38 -7.26 -23.72
N SER A 140 -2.34 -6.84 -22.91
CA SER A 140 -2.43 -5.48 -22.40
C SER A 140 -1.41 -5.20 -21.35
N TYR A 141 -0.93 -3.99 -21.42
CA TYR A 141 0.04 -3.47 -20.50
C TYR A 141 -0.64 -2.85 -19.28
N THR A 142 -0.37 -3.42 -18.12
CA THR A 142 -0.88 -2.92 -16.85
C THR A 142 0.27 -2.25 -16.09
N HIS A 143 0.11 -0.97 -15.79
CA HIS A 143 1.06 -0.21 -14.99
C HIS A 143 0.69 -0.23 -13.53
N LEU A 144 1.65 -0.63 -12.70
CA LEU A 144 1.56 -0.49 -11.26
C LEU A 144 2.37 0.75 -10.86
N THR A 145 1.68 1.82 -10.45
CA THR A 145 2.34 3.02 -9.96
C THR A 145 2.73 2.84 -8.50
N LEU A 146 3.91 3.30 -8.14
CA LEU A 146 4.34 3.29 -6.73
C LEU A 146 3.42 4.19 -5.90
N PRO A 147 2.96 3.72 -4.73
CA PRO A 147 2.13 4.53 -3.86
C PRO A 147 2.91 5.68 -3.24
N THR A 148 2.18 6.76 -2.90
CA THR A 148 2.69 7.88 -2.13
C THR A 148 2.05 7.87 -0.75
N SER A 149 2.74 8.41 0.25
CA SER A 149 2.27 8.49 1.63
C SER A 149 2.27 9.92 2.11
N HIS A 150 1.21 10.28 2.84
CA HIS A 150 1.09 11.57 3.51
C HIS A 150 0.85 11.31 5.00
N ASN A 151 1.62 12.00 5.83
CA ASN A 151 1.49 11.94 7.29
C ASN A 151 0.77 13.19 7.80
#